data_0b954d8cf367e98e9f2908de36f24063
#
_entry.id   0b954d8cf367e98e9f2908de36f24063
#
_cell.length_a   1.000
_cell.length_b   1.000
_cell.length_c   1.000
_cell.angle_alpha   90.00
_cell.angle_beta   90.00
_cell.angle_gamma   90.00
#
_symmetry.space_group_name_H-M   'P 1'
#
loop_
_entity.id
_entity.type
_entity.pdbx_description
1 polymer ?
#
loop_
_entity_poly.entity_id
_entity_poly.type
_entity_poly.pdbx_seq_one_letter_code
_entity_poly.pdbx_strand_id
1 'polypeptide(L)'
;RAELHYLPGTIWIPSGLRTREQLIVPLAPFFARMKVSHLCAEVTGLSPDGRSVQTTAGEVANDALVIATGGRFIKKLPGIEHAITPCEGIAAAEQIRDRLRAMTGGTIAVGFAGNPNEPTAVRGGPMFEFLFGIDTQLRREGRREQFKLVFFNPSKEPGARLGAKA
;
A
#
# COMPACT_ATOMS: atom_id res chain seq x y z
N ARG A 1 7.71 -15.58 -3.57
CA ARG A 1 6.40 -15.81 -2.92
C ARG A 1 5.49 -16.58 -3.87
N ALA A 2 4.66 -17.45 -3.34
CA ALA A 2 3.69 -18.23 -4.13
C ALA A 2 2.38 -17.48 -4.41
N GLU A 3 2.21 -16.30 -3.82
CA GLU A 3 1.00 -15.47 -3.87
C GLU A 3 1.34 -14.02 -4.19
N LEU A 4 0.45 -13.37 -4.94
CA LEU A 4 0.42 -11.94 -5.13
C LEU A 4 -0.55 -11.32 -4.12
N HIS A 5 -0.07 -10.36 -3.33
CA HIS A 5 -0.94 -9.49 -2.54
C HIS A 5 -1.22 -8.22 -3.33
N TYR A 6 -2.48 -7.99 -3.68
CA TYR A 6 -2.89 -6.80 -4.42
C TYR A 6 -2.91 -5.58 -3.50
N LEU A 7 -1.74 -4.98 -3.29
CA LEU A 7 -1.54 -3.85 -2.37
C LEU A 7 -2.43 -2.63 -2.64
N PRO A 8 -2.75 -2.23 -3.89
CA PRO A 8 -3.65 -1.10 -4.10
C PRO A 8 -5.03 -1.27 -3.47
N GLY A 9 -5.50 -2.51 -3.29
CA GLY A 9 -6.78 -2.80 -2.67
C GLY A 9 -6.79 -2.74 -1.13
N THR A 10 -5.64 -2.62 -0.49
CA THR A 10 -5.54 -2.61 0.99
C THR A 10 -6.26 -1.43 1.62
N ILE A 11 -6.39 -0.30 0.92
CA ILE A 11 -7.13 0.88 1.38
C ILE A 11 -8.63 0.63 1.55
N TRP A 12 -9.18 -0.44 0.97
CA TRP A 12 -10.59 -0.80 1.08
C TRP A 12 -10.90 -1.80 2.21
N ILE A 13 -9.88 -2.39 2.83
CA ILE A 13 -10.06 -3.28 3.99
C ILE A 13 -10.63 -2.53 5.21
N PRO A 14 -10.09 -1.35 5.59
CA PRO A 14 -10.60 -0.62 6.75
C PRO A 14 -12.07 -0.24 6.65
N SER A 15 -12.56 0.09 5.46
CA SER A 15 -13.96 0.41 5.20
C SER A 15 -14.87 -0.82 4.98
N GLY A 16 -14.30 -2.03 5.04
CA GLY A 16 -15.04 -3.28 4.82
C GLY A 16 -15.46 -3.54 3.38
N LEU A 17 -14.95 -2.77 2.41
CA LEU A 17 -15.24 -2.96 0.97
C LEU A 17 -14.48 -4.14 0.36
N ARG A 18 -13.39 -4.57 0.99
CA ARG A 18 -12.61 -5.76 0.61
C ARG A 18 -12.19 -6.54 1.83
N THR A 19 -12.01 -7.84 1.63
CA THR A 19 -11.42 -8.74 2.62
C THR A 19 -10.02 -9.13 2.20
N ARG A 20 -9.27 -9.74 3.12
CA ARG A 20 -7.95 -10.31 2.89
C ARG A 20 -7.93 -11.27 1.70
N GLU A 21 -8.89 -12.19 1.67
CA GLU A 21 -8.98 -13.27 0.68
C GLU A 21 -9.19 -12.73 -0.73
N GLN A 22 -9.89 -11.61 -0.86
CA GLN A 22 -10.12 -10.94 -2.15
C GLN A 22 -8.86 -10.26 -2.71
N LEU A 23 -7.85 -10.04 -1.87
CA LEU A 23 -6.60 -9.36 -2.26
C LEU A 23 -5.42 -10.32 -2.41
N ILE A 24 -5.60 -11.60 -2.15
CA ILE A 24 -4.57 -12.62 -2.29
C ILE A 24 -4.87 -13.46 -3.53
N VAL A 25 -3.92 -13.47 -4.47
CA VAL A 25 -4.04 -14.21 -5.73
C VAL A 25 -2.96 -15.28 -5.78
N PRO A 26 -3.33 -16.58 -5.84
CA PRO A 26 -2.38 -17.66 -6.06
C PRO A 26 -1.69 -17.51 -7.42
N LEU A 27 -0.35 -17.56 -7.46
CA LEU A 27 0.41 -17.36 -8.70
C LEU A 27 0.65 -18.63 -9.51
N ALA A 28 0.53 -19.81 -8.92
CA ALA A 28 0.79 -21.06 -9.61
C ALA A 28 -0.04 -21.26 -10.90
N PRO A 29 -1.37 -20.98 -10.92
CA PRO A 29 -2.16 -21.10 -12.16
C PRO A 29 -1.72 -20.11 -13.24
N PHE A 30 -1.30 -18.89 -12.84
CA PHE A 30 -0.76 -17.90 -13.76
C PHE A 30 0.56 -18.36 -14.37
N PHE A 31 1.51 -18.80 -13.56
CA PHE A 31 2.80 -19.29 -14.03
C PHE A 31 2.65 -20.46 -15.00
N ALA A 32 1.79 -21.44 -14.67
CA ALA A 32 1.53 -22.58 -15.54
C ALA A 32 0.96 -22.14 -16.90
N ARG A 33 -0.04 -21.24 -16.91
CA ARG A 33 -0.67 -20.75 -18.15
C ARG A 33 0.31 -19.94 -19.00
N MET A 34 1.14 -19.12 -18.38
CA MET A 34 2.08 -18.24 -19.06
C MET A 34 3.42 -18.90 -19.34
N LYS A 35 3.59 -20.17 -18.96
CA LYS A 35 4.86 -20.92 -19.09
C LYS A 35 6.04 -20.19 -18.43
N VAL A 36 5.80 -19.58 -17.27
CA VAL A 36 6.81 -18.89 -16.48
C VAL A 36 7.43 -19.85 -15.49
N SER A 37 8.76 -19.98 -15.50
CA SER A 37 9.50 -20.70 -14.47
C SER A 37 9.61 -19.82 -13.23
N HIS A 38 9.11 -20.31 -12.08
CA HIS A 38 9.15 -19.58 -10.82
C HIS A 38 10.19 -20.18 -9.88
N LEU A 39 11.21 -19.40 -9.55
CA LEU A 39 12.21 -19.72 -8.54
C LEU A 39 11.93 -18.91 -7.26
N CYS A 40 11.57 -19.61 -6.17
CA CYS A 40 11.38 -18.97 -4.87
C CYS A 40 12.71 -18.96 -4.10
N ALA A 41 13.47 -17.89 -4.27
CA ALA A 41 14.78 -17.70 -3.65
C ALA A 41 15.00 -16.22 -3.28
N GLU A 42 15.97 -15.96 -2.43
CA GLU A 42 16.47 -14.62 -2.15
C GLU A 42 17.54 -14.26 -3.18
N VAL A 43 17.47 -13.05 -3.73
CA VAL A 43 18.52 -12.50 -4.60
C VAL A 43 19.64 -11.98 -3.72
N THR A 44 20.85 -12.51 -3.92
CA THR A 44 22.05 -12.17 -3.15
C THR A 44 23.01 -11.28 -3.90
N GLY A 45 22.92 -11.24 -5.25
CA GLY A 45 23.77 -10.41 -6.07
C GLY A 45 23.39 -10.42 -7.53
N LEU A 46 24.10 -9.58 -8.30
CA LEU A 46 24.05 -9.53 -9.76
C LEU A 46 25.48 -9.61 -10.30
N SER A 47 25.65 -10.23 -11.46
CA SER A 47 26.92 -10.14 -12.17
C SER A 47 27.17 -8.70 -12.64
N PRO A 48 28.44 -8.28 -12.80
CA PRO A 48 28.78 -6.90 -13.23
C PRO A 48 28.17 -6.50 -14.59
N ASP A 49 27.96 -7.47 -15.45
CA ASP A 49 27.36 -7.29 -16.79
C ASP A 49 25.82 -7.41 -16.78
N GLY A 50 25.21 -7.73 -15.63
CA GLY A 50 23.77 -7.93 -15.48
C GLY A 50 23.21 -9.19 -16.13
N ARG A 51 24.06 -10.10 -16.61
CA ARG A 51 23.66 -11.32 -17.33
C ARG A 51 23.37 -12.51 -16.44
N SER A 52 23.59 -12.36 -15.14
CA SER A 52 23.38 -13.41 -14.17
C SER A 52 22.87 -12.83 -12.84
N VAL A 53 21.90 -13.51 -12.26
CA VAL A 53 21.32 -13.22 -10.94
C VAL A 53 21.77 -14.30 -9.98
N GLN A 54 22.47 -13.94 -8.92
CA GLN A 54 22.85 -14.85 -7.84
C GLN A 54 21.71 -14.94 -6.82
N THR A 55 21.37 -16.18 -6.47
CA THR A 55 20.30 -16.45 -5.50
C THR A 55 20.72 -17.50 -4.49
N THR A 56 19.96 -17.61 -3.40
CA THR A 56 20.15 -18.68 -2.40
C THR A 56 19.88 -20.08 -2.94
N ALA A 57 19.26 -20.19 -4.13
CA ALA A 57 19.00 -21.48 -4.81
C ALA A 57 19.86 -21.72 -6.05
N GLY A 58 20.92 -20.90 -6.24
CA GLY A 58 21.83 -20.99 -7.35
C GLY A 58 21.81 -19.76 -8.25
N GLU A 59 22.56 -19.83 -9.33
CA GLU A 59 22.71 -18.76 -10.31
C GLU A 59 21.70 -18.92 -11.45
N VAL A 60 21.13 -17.81 -11.90
CA VAL A 60 20.18 -17.75 -13.02
C VAL A 60 20.72 -16.82 -14.10
N ALA A 61 21.08 -17.39 -15.24
CA ALA A 61 21.46 -16.62 -16.42
C ALA A 61 20.25 -15.96 -17.08
N ASN A 62 20.47 -14.81 -17.72
CA ASN A 62 19.41 -14.07 -18.40
C ASN A 62 19.95 -13.33 -19.64
N ASP A 63 19.08 -13.13 -20.62
CA ASP A 63 19.31 -12.26 -21.78
C ASP A 63 18.81 -10.83 -21.54
N ALA A 64 17.82 -10.68 -20.66
CA ALA A 64 17.27 -9.40 -20.20
C ALA A 64 16.81 -9.51 -18.76
N LEU A 65 17.14 -8.53 -17.94
CA LEU A 65 16.81 -8.48 -16.52
C LEU A 65 15.81 -7.35 -16.24
N VAL A 66 14.69 -7.69 -15.59
CA VAL A 66 13.76 -6.71 -15.03
C VAL A 66 13.81 -6.77 -13.51
N ILE A 67 14.18 -5.66 -12.88
CA ILE A 67 14.20 -5.51 -11.42
C ILE A 67 12.89 -4.88 -10.97
N ALA A 68 12.03 -5.66 -10.33
CA ALA A 68 10.70 -5.24 -9.87
C ALA A 68 10.49 -5.59 -8.38
N THR A 69 11.48 -5.27 -7.54
CA THR A 69 11.52 -5.64 -6.12
C THR A 69 10.57 -4.83 -5.24
N GLY A 70 9.92 -3.82 -5.80
CA GLY A 70 9.02 -2.91 -5.07
C GLY A 70 9.76 -1.82 -4.31
N GLY A 71 8.99 -1.05 -3.53
CA GLY A 71 9.50 0.03 -2.71
C GLY A 71 9.46 -0.31 -1.22
N ARG A 72 10.18 0.47 -0.43
CA ARG A 72 10.16 0.41 1.04
C ARG A 72 9.74 1.77 1.59
N PHE A 73 8.84 1.77 2.58
CA PHE A 73 8.47 3.00 3.28
C PHE A 73 9.60 3.46 4.20
N ILE A 74 9.94 4.75 4.09
CA ILE A 74 10.94 5.38 4.95
C ILE A 74 10.23 5.89 6.20
N LYS A 75 10.39 5.21 7.31
CA LYS A 75 9.80 5.56 8.61
C LYS A 75 10.74 6.46 9.42
N LYS A 76 11.05 7.66 8.90
CA LYS A 76 11.94 8.64 9.55
C LYS A 76 11.22 9.87 10.07
N LEU A 77 9.92 10.00 9.81
CA LEU A 77 9.13 11.11 10.32
C LEU A 77 8.93 10.93 11.84
N PRO A 78 9.24 11.92 12.68
CA PRO A 78 8.97 11.85 14.12
C PRO A 78 7.49 11.53 14.39
N GLY A 79 7.21 10.56 15.25
CA GLY A 79 5.86 10.11 15.58
C GLY A 79 5.28 9.06 14.61
N ILE A 80 6.00 8.68 13.55
CA ILE A 80 5.51 7.68 12.58
C ILE A 80 5.25 6.30 13.20
N GLU A 81 5.89 6.01 14.32
CA GLU A 81 5.67 4.79 15.10
C GLU A 81 4.25 4.68 15.67
N HIS A 82 3.54 5.79 15.80
CA HIS A 82 2.14 5.83 16.25
C HIS A 82 1.13 5.72 15.11
N ALA A 83 1.59 5.83 13.85
CA ALA A 83 0.75 5.75 12.67
C ALA A 83 0.77 4.34 12.06
N ILE A 84 -0.34 3.96 11.43
CA ILE A 84 -0.44 2.73 10.65
C ILE A 84 -0.60 3.12 9.17
N THR A 85 0.23 2.57 8.32
CA THR A 85 0.20 2.82 6.88
C THR A 85 -0.52 1.66 6.17
N PRO A 86 -1.70 1.88 5.57
CA PRO A 86 -2.46 0.79 4.93
C PRO A 86 -1.69 0.12 3.78
N CYS A 87 -0.79 0.87 3.13
CA CYS A 87 0.02 0.37 2.03
C CYS A 87 1.16 -0.57 2.47
N GLU A 88 1.40 -0.78 3.76
CA GLU A 88 2.37 -1.76 4.26
C GLU A 88 1.89 -3.20 4.10
N GLY A 89 0.65 -3.38 3.70
CA GLY A 89 0.08 -4.68 3.40
C GLY A 89 -1.23 -4.95 4.10
N ILE A 90 -1.73 -6.15 3.86
CA ILE A 90 -3.04 -6.59 4.34
C ILE A 90 -3.13 -6.53 5.88
N ALA A 91 -2.11 -6.99 6.59
CA ALA A 91 -2.11 -7.00 8.05
C ALA A 91 -2.22 -5.58 8.66
N ALA A 92 -1.52 -4.59 8.08
CA ALA A 92 -1.63 -3.21 8.52
C ALA A 92 -3.02 -2.63 8.26
N ALA A 93 -3.60 -2.93 7.11
CA ALA A 93 -4.96 -2.52 6.78
C ALA A 93 -6.02 -3.16 7.70
N GLU A 94 -5.85 -4.43 8.05
CA GLU A 94 -6.69 -5.13 9.04
C GLU A 94 -6.57 -4.50 10.43
N GLN A 95 -5.37 -4.13 10.85
CA GLN A 95 -5.13 -3.43 12.11
C GLN A 95 -5.85 -2.08 12.15
N ILE A 96 -5.88 -1.32 11.04
CA ILE A 96 -6.65 -0.07 10.95
C ILE A 96 -8.15 -0.37 11.08
N ARG A 97 -8.67 -1.36 10.36
CA ARG A 97 -10.06 -1.80 10.44
C ARG A 97 -10.46 -2.10 11.89
N ASP A 98 -9.65 -2.88 12.58
CA ASP A 98 -9.95 -3.35 13.91
C ASP A 98 -9.90 -2.19 14.94
N ARG A 99 -8.95 -1.26 14.76
CA ARG A 99 -8.93 0.00 15.54
C ARG A 99 -10.19 0.84 15.31
N LEU A 100 -10.58 1.06 14.06
CA LEU A 100 -11.78 1.85 13.73
C LEU A 100 -13.04 1.23 14.33
N ARG A 101 -13.15 -0.10 14.34
CA ARG A 101 -14.27 -0.83 14.95
C ARG A 101 -14.31 -0.70 16.48
N ALA A 102 -13.14 -0.70 17.11
CA ALA A 102 -13.02 -0.58 18.56
C ALA A 102 -13.25 0.86 19.07
N MET A 103 -13.13 1.87 18.22
CA MET A 103 -13.35 3.27 18.60
C MET A 103 -14.85 3.55 18.73
N THR A 104 -15.24 4.26 19.79
CA THR A 104 -16.61 4.77 19.99
C THR A 104 -16.78 6.21 19.53
N GLY A 105 -15.69 6.93 19.30
CA GLY A 105 -15.64 8.31 18.82
C GLY A 105 -14.23 8.86 18.88
N GLY A 106 -14.07 10.14 18.52
CA GLY A 106 -12.80 10.86 18.61
C GLY A 106 -12.30 11.39 17.29
N THR A 107 -11.00 11.68 17.20
CA THR A 107 -10.37 12.23 15.98
C THR A 107 -9.63 11.16 15.21
N ILE A 108 -9.91 11.06 13.91
CA ILE A 108 -9.19 10.22 12.96
C ILE A 108 -8.42 11.14 12.03
N ALA A 109 -7.09 11.10 12.11
CA ALA A 109 -6.20 11.84 11.22
C ALA A 109 -5.71 10.94 10.09
N VAL A 110 -5.92 11.37 8.85
CA VAL A 110 -5.49 10.67 7.63
C VAL A 110 -4.67 11.65 6.79
N GLY A 111 -3.58 11.17 6.22
CA GLY A 111 -2.77 12.04 5.36
C GLY A 111 -1.44 11.43 4.97
N PHE A 112 -0.57 12.27 4.45
CA PHE A 112 0.75 11.86 4.00
C PHE A 112 1.72 13.05 4.05
N ALA A 113 3.01 12.74 4.17
CA ALA A 113 4.09 13.72 4.09
C ALA A 113 4.67 13.77 2.67
N GLY A 114 5.36 14.86 2.35
CA GLY A 114 6.20 14.97 1.15
C GLY A 114 7.57 14.34 1.36
N ASN A 115 8.28 14.13 0.25
CA ASN A 115 9.71 13.85 0.28
C ASN A 115 10.46 15.18 0.13
N PRO A 116 11.25 15.64 1.12
CA PRO A 116 11.99 16.89 1.02
C PRO A 116 12.97 16.94 -0.17
N ASN A 117 13.54 15.77 -0.52
CA ASN A 117 14.49 15.63 -1.61
C ASN A 117 13.83 15.50 -2.99
N GLU A 118 12.52 15.27 -3.05
CA GLU A 118 11.77 15.12 -4.30
C GLU A 118 10.32 15.57 -4.09
N PRO A 119 10.08 16.90 -4.01
CA PRO A 119 8.73 17.46 -3.76
C PRO A 119 7.70 17.09 -4.84
N THR A 120 8.14 16.77 -6.06
CA THR A 120 7.28 16.40 -7.18
C THR A 120 6.76 14.98 -7.09
N ALA A 121 7.34 14.13 -6.24
CA ALA A 121 6.96 12.73 -6.07
C ALA A 121 5.70 12.51 -5.23
N VAL A 122 5.02 13.58 -4.80
CA VAL A 122 3.80 13.51 -3.98
C VAL A 122 2.65 12.91 -4.79
N ARG A 123 2.05 11.85 -4.24
CA ARG A 123 0.94 11.11 -4.84
C ARG A 123 -0.12 10.83 -3.77
N GLY A 124 -1.09 11.73 -3.64
CA GLY A 124 -2.10 11.71 -2.57
C GLY A 124 -3.43 11.05 -2.92
N GLY A 125 -3.68 10.69 -4.20
CA GLY A 125 -4.95 10.14 -4.64
C GLY A 125 -5.51 9.01 -3.78
N PRO A 126 -4.74 7.96 -3.51
CA PRO A 126 -5.19 6.85 -2.66
C PRO A 126 -5.58 7.26 -1.24
N MET A 127 -4.99 8.32 -0.70
CA MET A 127 -5.31 8.79 0.65
C MET A 127 -6.64 9.54 0.72
N PHE A 128 -7.04 10.23 -0.36
CA PHE A 128 -8.39 10.79 -0.47
C PHE A 128 -9.43 9.67 -0.53
N GLU A 129 -9.20 8.68 -1.38
CA GLU A 129 -10.09 7.52 -1.49
C GLU A 129 -10.21 6.78 -0.15
N PHE A 130 -9.10 6.61 0.57
CA PHE A 130 -9.09 6.02 1.89
C PHE A 130 -9.91 6.82 2.90
N LEU A 131 -9.76 8.16 2.94
CA LEU A 131 -10.52 9.06 3.80
C LEU A 131 -12.02 8.98 3.50
N PHE A 132 -12.41 9.05 2.23
CA PHE A 132 -13.80 8.98 1.80
C PHE A 132 -14.42 7.61 2.08
N GLY A 133 -13.62 6.53 1.98
CA GLY A 133 -14.03 5.20 2.38
C GLY A 133 -14.39 5.11 3.86
N ILE A 134 -13.57 5.71 4.73
CA ILE A 134 -13.84 5.79 6.19
C ILE A 134 -15.09 6.65 6.44
N ASP A 135 -15.22 7.84 5.83
CA ASP A 135 -16.39 8.70 6.00
C ASP A 135 -17.67 7.97 5.61
N THR A 136 -17.66 7.32 4.46
CA THR A 136 -18.81 6.54 3.96
C THR A 136 -19.16 5.39 4.90
N GLN A 137 -18.18 4.68 5.43
CA GLN A 137 -18.42 3.62 6.40
C GLN A 137 -19.07 4.15 7.68
N LEU A 138 -18.52 5.21 8.26
CA LEU A 138 -19.05 5.80 9.49
C LEU A 138 -20.48 6.31 9.31
N ARG A 139 -20.81 6.86 8.14
CA ARG A 139 -22.20 7.26 7.80
C ARG A 139 -23.13 6.06 7.73
N ARG A 140 -22.70 5.00 7.02
CA ARG A 140 -23.47 3.76 6.89
C ARG A 140 -23.74 3.08 8.24
N GLU A 141 -22.80 3.23 9.18
CA GLU A 141 -22.92 2.71 10.55
C GLU A 141 -23.65 3.65 11.51
N GLY A 142 -24.10 4.83 11.06
CA GLY A 142 -24.74 5.84 11.90
C GLY A 142 -23.81 6.46 12.95
N ARG A 143 -22.49 6.40 12.75
CA ARG A 143 -21.46 6.82 13.72
C ARG A 143 -20.70 8.07 13.30
N ARG A 144 -21.03 8.65 12.15
CA ARG A 144 -20.24 9.75 11.57
C ARG A 144 -20.06 10.95 12.51
N GLU A 145 -21.10 11.32 13.23
CA GLU A 145 -21.11 12.48 14.14
C GLU A 145 -20.26 12.30 15.40
N GLN A 146 -19.86 11.06 15.71
CA GLN A 146 -18.99 10.74 16.84
C GLN A 146 -17.51 10.98 16.51
N PHE A 147 -17.18 11.22 15.23
CA PHE A 147 -15.81 11.32 14.77
C PHE A 147 -15.51 12.65 14.07
N LYS A 148 -14.37 13.24 14.44
CA LYS A 148 -13.74 14.32 13.70
C LYS A 148 -12.75 13.71 12.71
N LEU A 149 -12.97 13.90 11.40
CA LEU A 149 -11.99 13.52 10.38
C LEU A 149 -11.07 14.69 10.08
N VAL A 150 -9.77 14.46 10.11
CA VAL A 150 -8.74 15.45 9.80
C VAL A 150 -7.88 14.91 8.66
N PHE A 151 -7.78 15.67 7.57
CA PHE A 151 -6.87 15.36 6.48
C PHE A 151 -5.70 16.33 6.47
N PHE A 152 -4.49 15.79 6.30
CA PHE A 152 -3.28 16.60 6.18
C PHE A 152 -2.42 16.16 4.99
N ASN A 153 -1.76 17.08 4.34
CA ASN A 153 -0.88 16.83 3.20
C ASN A 153 0.11 17.99 3.02
N PRO A 154 1.20 17.79 2.26
CA PRO A 154 2.21 18.82 2.03
C PRO A 154 1.82 19.85 0.97
N SER A 155 0.70 19.70 0.28
CA SER A 155 0.26 20.62 -0.77
C SER A 155 -0.50 21.82 -0.19
N LYS A 156 -0.29 23.00 -0.74
CA LYS A 156 -1.08 24.21 -0.39
C LYS A 156 -2.55 24.05 -0.79
N GLU A 157 -2.81 23.34 -1.88
CA GLU A 157 -4.13 23.09 -2.43
C GLU A 157 -4.37 21.56 -2.48
N PRO A 158 -5.00 20.99 -1.43
CA PRO A 158 -5.34 19.58 -1.43
C PRO A 158 -6.26 19.22 -2.60
N GLY A 159 -5.92 18.16 -3.34
CA GLY A 159 -6.76 17.72 -4.44
C GLY A 159 -6.63 18.49 -5.76
N ALA A 160 -5.81 19.52 -5.88
CA ALA A 160 -5.67 20.30 -7.11
C ALA A 160 -5.36 19.45 -8.36
N ARG A 161 -4.70 18.30 -8.20
CA ARG A 161 -4.43 17.35 -9.29
C ARG A 161 -5.65 16.53 -9.73
N LEU A 162 -6.72 16.54 -8.95
CA LEU A 162 -7.98 15.85 -9.27
C LEU A 162 -8.87 16.73 -10.16
N GLY A 163 -8.49 17.98 -10.39
CA GLY A 163 -9.21 18.94 -11.20
C GLY A 163 -9.97 20.00 -10.40
N ALA A 164 -10.32 21.11 -11.03
CA ALA A 164 -10.97 22.26 -10.39
C ALA A 164 -12.39 22.00 -9.87
N LYS A 165 -12.97 20.84 -10.16
CA LYS A 165 -14.32 20.43 -9.72
C LYS A 165 -14.29 19.36 -8.63
N ALA A 166 -13.10 18.92 -8.19
CA ALA A 166 -12.93 17.97 -7.10
C ALA A 166 -12.75 18.70 -5.79
#